data_e3c527e782224f3aeb3b23c1384b6bac
#
_entry.id   e3c527e782224f3aeb3b23c1384b6bac
#
_cell.length_a   1.000
_cell.length_b   1.000
_cell.length_c   1.000
_cell.angle_alpha   90.00
_cell.angle_beta   90.00
_cell.angle_gamma   90.00
#
_symmetry.space_group_name_H-M   'P 1'
#
loop_
_entity.id
_entity.type
_entity.pdbx_description
1 polymer ?
#
loop_
_entity_poly.entity_id
_entity_poly.type
_entity_poly.pdbx_seq_one_letter_code
_entity_poly.pdbx_strand_id
1 'polypeptide(L)'
;MKLKLILCLLGVLLFGKVNAGSPEGNDGGFEKVLIQMTGNDVPFDILTKGNLGDHRSLQPLIPIYVVLDSSCCSLEVYFEQAIGEVDITISQDGAVVYFSSENIQDSMEKTIQLNFEVSGDFLIEIEGRNGAYVCGHFEL
;
A
#
# COMPACT_ATOMS: atom_id res chain seq x y z
N MET A 1 -29.27 0.74 -46.52
CA MET A 1 -28.04 0.06 -46.05
C MET A 1 -26.79 0.91 -46.17
N LYS A 2 -26.63 1.64 -47.26
CA LYS A 2 -25.41 2.48 -47.44
C LYS A 2 -25.33 3.66 -46.46
N LEU A 3 -26.46 4.22 -46.06
CA LEU A 3 -26.51 5.34 -45.13
C LEU A 3 -26.09 4.94 -43.69
N LYS A 4 -26.47 3.73 -43.26
CA LYS A 4 -26.12 3.20 -41.96
C LYS A 4 -24.61 2.89 -41.83
N LEU A 5 -24.02 2.46 -42.93
CA LEU A 5 -22.59 2.16 -42.98
C LEU A 5 -21.75 3.45 -42.90
N ILE A 6 -22.20 4.51 -43.53
CA ILE A 6 -21.54 5.82 -43.51
C ILE A 6 -21.63 6.41 -42.11
N LEU A 7 -22.75 6.26 -41.42
CA LEU A 7 -22.94 6.76 -40.07
C LEU A 7 -22.03 6.03 -39.07
N CYS A 8 -21.86 4.72 -39.23
CA CYS A 8 -20.93 3.95 -38.41
C CYS A 8 -19.46 4.35 -38.65
N LEU A 9 -19.11 4.62 -39.91
CA LEU A 9 -17.77 5.05 -40.26
C LEU A 9 -17.48 6.45 -39.72
N LEU A 10 -18.45 7.35 -39.74
CA LEU A 10 -18.31 8.68 -39.14
C LEU A 10 -18.18 8.63 -37.61
N GLY A 11 -18.92 7.71 -36.98
CA GLY A 11 -18.84 7.49 -35.53
C GLY A 11 -17.46 7.01 -35.10
N VAL A 12 -16.87 6.10 -35.83
CA VAL A 12 -15.53 5.58 -35.56
C VAL A 12 -14.45 6.66 -35.71
N LEU A 13 -14.59 7.54 -36.70
CA LEU A 13 -13.67 8.64 -36.90
C LEU A 13 -13.75 9.71 -35.80
N LEU A 14 -14.93 9.94 -35.25
CA LEU A 14 -15.12 10.88 -34.14
C LEU A 14 -14.54 10.34 -32.84
N PHE A 15 -14.71 9.05 -32.57
CA PHE A 15 -14.11 8.42 -31.39
C PHE A 15 -12.58 8.33 -31.48
N GLY A 16 -12.05 8.09 -32.67
CA GLY A 16 -10.61 8.05 -32.89
C GLY A 16 -9.92 9.39 -32.63
N LYS A 17 -10.61 10.50 -32.91
CA LYS A 17 -10.04 11.84 -32.65
C LYS A 17 -10.08 12.23 -31.18
N VAL A 18 -11.05 11.76 -30.42
CA VAL A 18 -11.13 12.03 -28.97
C VAL A 18 -10.03 11.30 -28.21
N ASN A 19 -9.69 10.08 -28.63
CA ASN A 19 -8.62 9.30 -28.01
C ASN A 19 -7.21 9.82 -28.36
N ALA A 20 -7.06 10.48 -29.50
CA ALA A 20 -5.77 11.02 -29.92
C ALA A 20 -5.46 12.39 -29.32
N GLY A 21 -6.43 13.04 -28.71
CA GLY A 21 -6.34 14.43 -28.27
C GLY A 21 -5.94 14.64 -26.81
N SER A 22 -5.57 13.60 -26.09
CA SER A 22 -5.15 13.73 -24.70
C SER A 22 -3.74 13.19 -24.49
N PRO A 23 -2.72 13.92 -24.92
CA PRO A 23 -1.34 13.54 -24.65
C PRO A 23 -0.91 13.89 -23.22
N GLU A 24 -1.63 14.73 -22.55
CA GLU A 24 -1.50 14.84 -21.10
C GLU A 24 -2.22 13.64 -20.53
N GLY A 25 -1.50 12.52 -20.58
CA GLY A 25 -1.91 11.35 -19.87
C GLY A 25 -2.12 11.74 -18.45
N ASN A 26 -3.32 12.03 -18.16
CA ASN A 26 -3.83 11.43 -16.98
C ASN A 26 -3.50 9.97 -17.18
N ASP A 27 -2.35 9.57 -16.73
CA ASP A 27 -2.10 8.20 -16.45
C ASP A 27 -3.20 7.81 -15.48
N GLY A 28 -4.35 7.55 -16.00
CA GLY A 28 -5.50 6.95 -15.32
C GLY A 28 -5.08 5.54 -14.98
N GLY A 29 -3.87 5.46 -14.53
CA GLY A 29 -3.21 4.27 -14.21
C GLY A 29 -2.91 4.30 -12.75
N PHE A 30 -2.53 3.70 -12.08
CA PHE A 30 -1.65 3.25 -11.04
C PHE A 30 -1.29 4.39 -10.10
N GLU A 31 -2.27 4.91 -9.41
CA GLU A 31 -1.99 5.82 -8.32
C GLU A 31 -1.54 5.00 -7.11
N LYS A 32 -0.23 4.93 -6.93
CA LYS A 32 0.38 4.41 -5.71
C LYS A 32 0.58 5.55 -4.74
N VAL A 33 -0.02 5.44 -3.58
CA VAL A 33 0.05 6.43 -2.53
C VAL A 33 0.80 5.88 -1.34
N LEU A 34 1.85 6.57 -0.92
CA LEU A 34 2.57 6.24 0.31
C LEU A 34 1.70 6.62 1.51
N ILE A 35 1.40 5.65 2.37
CA ILE A 35 0.66 5.89 3.60
C ILE A 35 1.61 6.45 4.65
N GLN A 36 1.23 7.58 5.24
CA GLN A 36 1.98 8.19 6.33
C GLN A 36 1.88 7.30 7.58
N MET A 37 3.00 6.69 7.96
CA MET A 37 3.08 5.85 9.15
C MET A 37 3.61 6.65 10.33
N THR A 38 3.00 6.45 11.48
CA THR A 38 3.45 6.99 12.77
C THR A 38 3.66 5.84 13.76
N GLY A 39 4.69 5.94 14.57
CA GLY A 39 5.04 4.91 15.53
C GLY A 39 5.09 5.41 16.95
N ASN A 40 5.21 4.47 17.89
CA ASN A 40 5.54 4.78 19.27
C ASN A 40 7.08 4.91 19.44
N ASP A 41 7.52 5.21 20.66
CA ASP A 41 8.93 5.39 20.96
C ASP A 41 9.72 4.08 21.09
N VAL A 42 9.07 2.94 20.93
CA VAL A 42 9.71 1.63 21.00
C VAL A 42 10.21 1.23 19.62
N PRO A 43 11.51 1.08 19.40
CA PRO A 43 12.04 0.63 18.12
C PRO A 43 11.73 -0.84 17.87
N PHE A 44 11.56 -1.21 16.59
CA PHE A 44 11.49 -2.62 16.22
C PHE A 44 12.85 -3.31 16.45
N ASP A 45 12.79 -4.55 16.95
CA ASP A 45 13.97 -5.38 17.11
C ASP A 45 14.51 -5.80 15.74
N ILE A 46 15.60 -5.17 15.36
CA ILE A 46 16.28 -5.53 14.11
C ILE A 46 17.14 -6.76 14.35
N LEU A 47 16.79 -7.85 13.68
CA LEU A 47 17.55 -9.08 13.74
C LEU A 47 18.80 -8.97 12.86
N THR A 48 19.86 -8.38 13.43
CA THR A 48 21.13 -8.31 12.72
C THR A 48 21.91 -9.62 12.89
N LYS A 49 22.23 -10.23 11.77
CA LYS A 49 23.22 -11.31 11.73
C LYS A 49 24.60 -10.70 11.85
N GLY A 50 25.13 -10.64 13.07
CA GLY A 50 26.49 -10.21 13.31
C GLY A 50 26.58 -8.89 14.08
N ASN A 51 27.70 -8.71 14.72
CA ASN A 51 28.16 -7.61 15.54
C ASN A 51 27.13 -6.50 15.80
N LEU A 52 26.73 -6.45 17.04
CA LEU A 52 26.06 -5.32 17.67
C LEU A 52 27.05 -4.12 17.74
N GLY A 53 27.54 -3.70 16.56
CA GLY A 53 28.35 -2.52 16.45
C GLY A 53 27.50 -1.28 16.61
N ASP A 54 27.86 -0.45 17.53
CA ASP A 54 27.47 0.95 17.66
C ASP A 54 26.05 1.31 17.17
N HIS A 55 25.08 1.09 18.00
CA HIS A 55 23.76 1.68 17.83
C HIS A 55 23.78 3.16 18.19
N ARG A 56 24.33 3.96 17.32
CA ARG A 56 24.22 5.41 17.36
C ARG A 56 23.09 5.92 16.47
N SER A 57 22.01 5.19 16.37
CA SER A 57 20.84 5.73 15.70
C SER A 57 20.17 6.74 16.63
N LEU A 58 20.27 7.99 16.26
CA LEU A 58 19.69 9.13 16.96
C LEU A 58 18.17 9.18 16.87
N GLN A 59 17.55 8.37 16.02
CA GLN A 59 16.10 8.22 15.89
C GLN A 59 15.77 6.79 15.51
N PRO A 60 14.73 6.19 16.13
CA PRO A 60 14.22 4.93 15.65
C PRO A 60 13.65 5.14 14.24
N LEU A 61 14.40 4.69 13.25
CA LEU A 61 13.87 4.60 11.89
C LEU A 61 12.79 3.53 11.89
N ILE A 62 11.63 3.86 11.37
CA ILE A 62 10.58 2.90 11.14
C ILE A 62 10.98 2.07 9.92
N PRO A 63 11.36 0.78 10.07
CA PRO A 63 11.84 -0.04 8.96
C PRO A 63 10.67 -0.62 8.14
N ILE A 64 9.55 0.05 8.15
CA ILE A 64 8.30 -0.38 7.51
C ILE A 64 7.71 0.81 6.78
N TYR A 65 7.34 0.61 5.52
CA TYR A 65 6.49 1.55 4.83
C TYR A 65 5.37 0.82 4.08
N VAL A 66 4.27 1.52 3.88
CA VAL A 66 3.06 0.96 3.29
C VAL A 66 2.62 1.82 2.11
N VAL A 67 2.32 1.17 1.01
CA VAL A 67 1.84 1.81 -0.21
C VAL A 67 0.44 1.30 -0.54
N LEU A 68 -0.48 2.20 -0.78
CA LEU A 68 -1.79 1.87 -1.30
C LEU A 68 -1.75 1.91 -2.83
N ASP A 69 -2.07 0.79 -3.45
CA ASP A 69 -2.28 0.71 -4.89
C ASP A 69 -3.78 0.72 -5.17
N SER A 70 -4.29 1.88 -5.55
CA SER A 70 -5.72 2.05 -5.81
C SER A 70 -6.20 1.33 -7.07
N SER A 71 -5.31 1.07 -8.02
CA SER A 71 -5.65 0.37 -9.27
C SER A 71 -5.95 -1.11 -9.03
N CYS A 72 -5.22 -1.73 -8.12
CA CYS A 72 -5.38 -3.15 -7.76
C CYS A 72 -6.18 -3.33 -6.47
N CYS A 73 -6.58 -2.27 -5.81
CA CYS A 73 -7.17 -2.31 -4.45
C CYS A 73 -6.35 -3.17 -3.51
N SER A 74 -5.06 -2.88 -3.40
CA SER A 74 -4.13 -3.62 -2.55
C SER A 74 -3.26 -2.70 -1.71
N LEU A 75 -2.80 -3.23 -0.57
CA LEU A 75 -1.73 -2.63 0.22
C LEU A 75 -0.45 -3.42 0.00
N GLU A 76 0.62 -2.70 -0.28
CA GLU A 76 1.97 -3.24 -0.33
C GLU A 76 2.70 -2.84 0.95
N VAL A 77 3.00 -3.79 1.80
CA VAL A 77 3.74 -3.56 3.05
C VAL A 77 5.19 -3.97 2.84
N TYR A 78 6.09 -3.01 2.96
CA TYR A 78 7.52 -3.21 2.77
C TYR A 78 8.22 -3.24 4.12
N PHE A 79 8.90 -4.34 4.39
CA PHE A 79 9.78 -4.50 5.53
C PHE A 79 11.21 -4.37 5.04
N GLU A 80 11.89 -3.33 5.46
CA GLU A 80 13.26 -3.05 4.99
C GLU A 80 14.31 -3.92 5.66
N GLN A 81 13.99 -4.49 6.82
CA GLN A 81 14.90 -5.28 7.63
C GLN A 81 14.18 -6.43 8.29
N ALA A 82 14.96 -7.42 8.72
CA ALA A 82 14.45 -8.52 9.53
C ALA A 82 14.08 -7.99 10.94
N ILE A 83 12.82 -8.02 11.28
CA ILE A 83 12.29 -7.52 12.56
C ILE A 83 11.58 -8.57 13.39
N GLY A 84 11.61 -9.83 12.94
CA GLY A 84 10.98 -10.95 13.63
C GLY A 84 9.46 -10.97 13.49
N GLU A 85 8.80 -11.45 14.51
CA GLU A 85 7.35 -11.62 14.49
C GLU A 85 6.62 -10.29 14.65
N VAL A 86 5.67 -10.05 13.75
CA VAL A 86 4.78 -8.88 13.77
C VAL A 86 3.35 -9.31 13.53
N ASP A 87 2.42 -8.56 14.09
CA ASP A 87 1.00 -8.69 13.81
C ASP A 87 0.56 -7.49 12.98
N ILE A 88 -0.11 -7.78 11.87
CA ILE A 88 -0.67 -6.78 10.95
C ILE A 88 -2.18 -6.80 11.11
N THR A 89 -2.76 -5.67 11.44
CA THR A 89 -4.20 -5.52 11.61
C THR A 89 -4.71 -4.37 10.75
N ILE A 90 -5.78 -4.59 10.02
CA ILE A 90 -6.51 -3.52 9.33
C ILE A 90 -7.91 -3.47 9.92
N SER A 91 -8.33 -2.27 10.31
CA SER A 91 -9.64 -2.02 10.89
C SER A 91 -10.35 -0.86 10.22
N GLN A 92 -11.67 -0.90 10.28
CA GLN A 92 -12.56 0.17 9.87
C GLN A 92 -13.55 0.43 11.00
N ASP A 93 -13.63 1.67 11.48
CA ASP A 93 -14.52 2.06 12.58
C ASP A 93 -14.40 1.16 13.83
N GLY A 94 -13.17 0.72 14.12
CA GLY A 94 -12.88 -0.18 15.25
C GLY A 94 -13.14 -1.65 15.00
N ALA A 95 -13.69 -2.02 13.85
CA ALA A 95 -13.90 -3.42 13.46
C ALA A 95 -12.73 -3.94 12.65
N VAL A 96 -12.12 -5.05 13.07
CA VAL A 96 -11.03 -5.70 12.36
C VAL A 96 -11.56 -6.33 11.08
N VAL A 97 -11.01 -5.92 9.93
CA VAL A 97 -11.35 -6.46 8.61
C VAL A 97 -10.25 -7.36 8.04
N TYR A 98 -9.04 -7.27 8.56
CA TYR A 98 -7.91 -8.11 8.18
C TYR A 98 -6.96 -8.29 9.37
N PHE A 99 -6.44 -9.47 9.54
CA PHE A 99 -5.40 -9.79 10.53
C PHE A 99 -4.45 -10.83 9.97
N SER A 100 -3.16 -10.64 10.23
CA SER A 100 -2.12 -11.59 9.86
C SER A 100 -0.95 -11.48 10.83
N SER A 101 -0.39 -12.62 11.24
CA SER A 101 0.88 -12.70 11.96
C SER A 101 1.96 -13.15 10.99
N GLU A 102 3.04 -12.39 10.93
CA GLU A 102 4.16 -12.66 10.02
C GLU A 102 5.47 -12.75 10.80
N ASN A 103 6.39 -13.54 10.27
CA ASN A 103 7.75 -13.63 10.81
C ASN A 103 8.72 -13.07 9.76
N ILE A 104 9.23 -11.88 10.01
CA ILE A 104 10.07 -11.13 9.09
C ILE A 104 11.53 -11.45 9.35
N GLN A 105 12.06 -12.42 8.62
CA GLN A 105 13.45 -12.91 8.76
C GLN A 105 14.44 -12.17 7.86
N ASP A 106 13.95 -11.43 6.88
CA ASP A 106 14.75 -10.64 5.94
C ASP A 106 13.89 -9.50 5.41
N SER A 107 14.48 -8.57 4.67
CA SER A 107 13.70 -7.59 3.93
C SER A 107 12.71 -8.28 3.00
N MET A 108 11.46 -7.88 3.04
CA MET A 108 10.42 -8.49 2.23
C MET A 108 9.26 -7.53 1.98
N GLU A 109 8.50 -7.87 0.99
CA GLU A 109 7.25 -7.21 0.63
C GLU A 109 6.08 -8.17 0.86
N LYS A 110 5.01 -7.66 1.45
CA LYS A 110 3.76 -8.39 1.59
C LYS A 110 2.64 -7.60 0.92
N THR A 111 1.96 -8.22 -0.03
CA THR A 111 0.78 -7.64 -0.66
C THR A 111 -0.48 -8.14 0.04
N ILE A 112 -1.32 -7.21 0.47
CA ILE A 112 -2.62 -7.48 1.08
C ILE A 112 -3.70 -7.05 0.11
N GLN A 113 -4.49 -8.01 -0.37
CA GLN A 113 -5.61 -7.71 -1.26
C GLN A 113 -6.78 -7.14 -0.45
N LEU A 114 -7.24 -5.96 -0.83
CA LEU A 114 -8.36 -5.28 -0.17
C LEU A 114 -9.65 -5.62 -0.90
N ASN A 115 -10.31 -6.69 -0.49
CA ASN A 115 -11.60 -7.13 -1.05
C ASN A 115 -12.78 -6.51 -0.28
N PHE A 116 -12.65 -5.27 0.10
CA PHE A 116 -13.67 -4.60 0.88
C PHE A 116 -14.73 -4.00 -0.06
N GLU A 117 -15.95 -4.39 0.12
CA GLU A 117 -17.09 -3.82 -0.61
C GLU A 117 -17.46 -2.43 -0.09
N VAL A 118 -16.87 -2.01 1.01
CA VAL A 118 -17.20 -0.77 1.70
C VAL A 118 -16.04 0.21 1.57
N SER A 119 -16.31 1.36 0.96
CA SER A 119 -15.40 2.50 0.96
C SER A 119 -15.38 3.18 2.35
N GLY A 120 -14.35 3.95 2.62
CA GLY A 120 -14.22 4.75 3.83
C GLY A 120 -12.81 4.79 4.36
N ASP A 121 -12.69 5.18 5.64
CA ASP A 121 -11.42 5.33 6.33
C ASP A 121 -11.01 4.03 7.01
N PHE A 122 -9.76 3.64 6.80
CA PHE A 122 -9.16 2.45 7.35
C PHE A 122 -7.91 2.78 8.14
N LEU A 123 -7.60 1.94 9.11
CA LEU A 123 -6.39 2.01 9.90
C LEU A 123 -5.60 0.72 9.72
N ILE A 124 -4.34 0.83 9.32
CA ILE A 124 -3.39 -0.28 9.39
C ILE A 124 -2.51 -0.13 10.62
N GLU A 125 -2.33 -1.21 11.35
CA GLU A 125 -1.51 -1.28 12.56
C GLU A 125 -0.54 -2.45 12.43
N ILE A 126 0.73 -2.21 12.75
CA ILE A 126 1.75 -3.24 12.75
C ILE A 126 2.45 -3.21 14.10
N GLU A 127 2.37 -4.31 14.83
CA GLU A 127 2.90 -4.44 16.18
C GLU A 127 3.95 -5.56 16.24
N GLY A 128 5.13 -5.23 16.76
CA GLY A 128 6.19 -6.20 17.05
C GLY A 128 6.01 -6.85 18.42
N ARG A 129 6.71 -7.97 18.64
CA ARG A 129 6.66 -8.72 19.92
C ARG A 129 7.23 -7.95 21.10
N ASN A 130 8.12 -7.00 20.85
CA ASN A 130 8.73 -6.15 21.88
C ASN A 130 7.89 -4.93 22.27
N GLY A 131 6.69 -4.77 21.72
CA GLY A 131 5.82 -3.63 21.92
C GLY A 131 6.06 -2.46 20.96
N ALA A 132 6.94 -2.61 19.97
CA ALA A 132 7.07 -1.67 18.87
C ALA A 132 5.77 -1.62 18.07
N TYR A 133 5.35 -0.43 17.67
CA TYR A 133 4.06 -0.22 17.05
C TYR A 133 4.13 0.91 16.04
N VAL A 134 3.56 0.68 14.88
CA VAL A 134 3.33 1.71 13.86
C VAL A 134 1.91 1.60 13.33
N CYS A 135 1.33 2.72 12.95
CA CYS A 135 0.02 2.76 12.33
C CYS A 135 -0.06 3.82 11.23
N GLY A 136 -1.02 3.66 10.35
CA GLY A 136 -1.30 4.61 9.29
C GLY A 136 -2.75 4.57 8.88
N HIS A 137 -3.28 5.71 8.44
CA HIS A 137 -4.64 5.83 7.92
C HIS A 137 -4.62 5.86 6.41
N PHE A 138 -5.61 5.23 5.81
CA PHE A 138 -5.84 5.30 4.37
C PHE A 138 -7.34 5.28 4.07
N GLU A 139 -7.70 5.76 2.91
CA GLU A 139 -9.08 5.84 2.43
C GLU A 139 -9.25 5.05 1.13
N LEU A 140 -10.38 4.34 1.04
CA LEU A 140 -10.80 3.62 -0.17
C LEU A 140 -12.10 4.18 -0.73
#